data_944423022c0078d321f9e2c553c47ab5
#
_entry.id   944423022c0078d321f9e2c553c47ab5
#
_cell.length_a   1.000
_cell.length_b   1.000
_cell.length_c   1.000
_cell.angle_alpha   90.00
_cell.angle_beta   90.00
_cell.angle_gamma   90.00
#
_symmetry.space_group_name_H-M   'P 1'
#
loop_
_entity.id
_entity.type
_entity.pdbx_description
1 polymer ?
#
loop_
_entity_poly.entity_id
_entity_poly.type
_entity_poly.pdbx_seq_one_letter_code
_entity_poly.pdbx_strand_id
1 'polypeptide(L)'
;KISEKTFNVFIYVYDVYSQKQLYAKKIAIHNTGTRRIAHYLSDRIYYILLGQKGSFDTRLTYVTVSTEDKKGQTYYELEISDSDGHNPQTVVKSRYPILSPAWSPDQNKIAYVSFINGRSEVFVKYPFMRLKSLKLPKFDGIASAPTWHPSGESIAMTISKDGNKDIYLYNLKSKKLERLTTNIAIDTEANFSPDGKSIAFTSNRTGQVQIYIKNLNSGKIKRASFEGSYNSKPVFSPDGKQLALVHRVGKDYRVALLDIKSRDLTVLTRNKLDESPYFSPNGGMIIFSTKRDNKSVLSVISLHNNQIVELAQKDGEVREPSWSNYSQK
;
A
#
# COMPACT_ATOMS: atom_id res chain seq x y z
N LYS A 1 10.64 -1.39 -36.64
CA LYS A 1 11.89 -1.02 -35.92
C LYS A 1 11.77 0.46 -35.59
N ILE A 2 11.47 0.80 -34.31
CA ILE A 2 11.53 2.18 -33.83
C ILE A 2 13.03 2.49 -33.72
N SER A 3 13.51 3.47 -34.48
CA SER A 3 14.92 3.89 -34.41
C SER A 3 15.19 4.41 -32.99
N GLU A 4 16.22 3.89 -32.33
CA GLU A 4 16.69 4.39 -31.05
C GLU A 4 17.22 5.82 -31.23
N LYS A 5 16.39 6.81 -30.93
CA LYS A 5 16.80 8.21 -30.95
C LYS A 5 17.10 8.69 -29.53
N THR A 6 18.25 9.29 -29.36
CA THR A 6 18.62 10.01 -28.14
C THR A 6 18.21 11.47 -28.29
N PHE A 7 17.51 12.00 -27.28
CA PHE A 7 17.09 13.40 -27.21
C PHE A 7 17.79 14.10 -26.06
N ASN A 8 18.06 15.39 -26.22
CA ASN A 8 18.47 16.26 -25.12
C ASN A 8 17.22 16.99 -24.60
N VAL A 9 16.91 16.80 -23.34
CA VAL A 9 15.84 17.54 -22.64
C VAL A 9 16.50 18.58 -21.77
N PHE A 10 16.09 19.83 -21.95
CA PHE A 10 16.51 20.97 -21.14
C PHE A 10 15.36 21.35 -20.20
N ILE A 11 15.66 21.51 -18.94
CA ILE A 11 14.68 21.82 -17.91
C ILE A 11 15.13 23.06 -17.19
N TYR A 12 14.19 23.99 -17.03
CA TYR A 12 14.37 25.21 -16.26
C TYR A 12 13.19 25.38 -15.33
N VAL A 13 13.45 25.72 -14.08
CA VAL A 13 12.44 26.11 -13.10
C VAL A 13 12.76 27.51 -12.61
N TYR A 14 11.79 28.41 -12.73
CA TYR A 14 11.93 29.81 -12.33
C TYR A 14 10.91 30.15 -11.24
N ASP A 15 11.31 30.92 -10.26
CA ASP A 15 10.40 31.67 -9.42
C ASP A 15 9.93 32.90 -10.19
N VAL A 16 8.64 32.94 -10.50
CA VAL A 16 8.02 33.98 -11.32
C VAL A 16 8.05 35.34 -10.63
N TYR A 17 7.95 35.37 -9.30
CA TYR A 17 7.91 36.61 -8.52
C TYR A 17 9.29 37.22 -8.35
N SER A 18 10.30 36.42 -8.00
CA SER A 18 11.68 36.89 -7.85
C SER A 18 12.47 36.89 -9.16
N GLN A 19 11.92 36.39 -10.27
CA GLN A 19 12.56 36.19 -11.57
C GLN A 19 13.85 35.35 -11.47
N LYS A 20 14.00 34.58 -10.42
CA LYS A 20 15.21 33.82 -10.15
C LYS A 20 15.09 32.40 -10.72
N GLN A 21 16.13 31.94 -11.42
CA GLN A 21 16.23 30.54 -11.83
C GLN A 21 16.55 29.65 -10.62
N LEU A 22 15.62 28.76 -10.28
CA LEU A 22 15.76 27.84 -9.17
C LEU A 22 16.47 26.54 -9.56
N TYR A 23 16.35 26.15 -10.85
CA TYR A 23 16.94 24.92 -11.36
C TYR A 23 17.16 24.98 -12.86
N ALA A 24 18.27 24.40 -13.32
CA ALA A 24 18.53 24.14 -14.73
C ALA A 24 19.26 22.81 -14.86
N LYS A 25 18.84 21.98 -15.80
CA LYS A 25 19.52 20.72 -16.12
C LYS A 25 19.31 20.33 -17.57
N LYS A 26 20.37 19.79 -18.20
CA LYS A 26 20.31 19.09 -19.47
C LYS A 26 20.44 17.60 -19.22
N ILE A 27 19.55 16.78 -19.80
CA ILE A 27 19.55 15.32 -19.67
C ILE A 27 19.45 14.72 -21.06
N ALA A 28 20.38 13.82 -21.40
CA ALA A 28 20.26 13.00 -22.61
C ALA A 28 19.37 11.79 -22.31
N ILE A 29 18.36 11.55 -23.14
CA ILE A 29 17.34 10.54 -22.94
C ILE A 29 17.21 9.64 -24.16
N HIS A 30 17.15 8.34 -23.95
CA HIS A 30 16.61 7.42 -24.94
C HIS A 30 15.08 7.49 -24.98
N ASN A 31 14.47 7.35 -26.15
CA ASN A 31 13.02 7.41 -26.36
C ASN A 31 12.23 6.43 -25.45
N THR A 32 12.84 5.31 -25.04
CA THR A 32 12.25 4.32 -24.11
C THR A 32 12.30 4.74 -22.64
N GLY A 33 13.04 5.81 -22.31
CA GLY A 33 13.26 6.30 -20.94
C GLY A 33 12.48 7.55 -20.57
N THR A 34 11.64 8.08 -21.45
CA THR A 34 10.98 9.38 -21.28
C THR A 34 10.12 9.48 -20.02
N ARG A 35 9.31 8.46 -19.72
CA ARG A 35 8.48 8.44 -18.52
C ARG A 35 9.30 8.46 -17.24
N ARG A 36 10.31 7.59 -17.13
CA ARG A 36 11.17 7.54 -15.95
C ARG A 36 11.83 8.88 -15.66
N ILE A 37 12.22 9.59 -16.72
CA ILE A 37 12.81 10.93 -16.58
C ILE A 37 11.73 11.95 -16.19
N ALA A 38 10.53 11.87 -16.75
CA ALA A 38 9.43 12.73 -16.32
C ALA A 38 9.14 12.56 -14.81
N HIS A 39 9.09 11.33 -14.30
CA HIS A 39 8.91 11.06 -12.87
C HIS A 39 10.08 11.60 -12.02
N TYR A 40 11.33 11.36 -12.46
CA TYR A 40 12.51 11.92 -11.80
C TYR A 40 12.46 13.46 -11.73
N LEU A 41 12.01 14.10 -12.82
CA LEU A 41 11.88 15.55 -12.87
C LEU A 41 10.75 16.08 -12.00
N SER A 42 9.62 15.38 -11.99
CA SER A 42 8.49 15.70 -11.09
C SER A 42 8.93 15.63 -9.63
N ASP A 43 9.71 14.61 -9.24
CA ASP A 43 10.30 14.53 -7.91
C ASP A 43 11.24 15.71 -7.62
N ARG A 44 12.03 16.13 -8.62
CA ARG A 44 12.96 17.24 -8.45
C ARG A 44 12.24 18.58 -8.33
N ILE A 45 11.22 18.82 -9.16
CA ILE A 45 10.38 20.03 -9.08
C ILE A 45 9.65 20.07 -7.73
N TYR A 46 9.08 18.95 -7.32
CA TYR A 46 8.42 18.84 -6.02
C TYR A 46 9.35 19.18 -4.86
N TYR A 47 10.60 18.69 -4.91
CA TYR A 47 11.62 19.03 -3.91
C TYR A 47 11.96 20.54 -3.90
N ILE A 48 12.09 21.16 -5.07
CA ILE A 48 12.40 22.59 -5.18
C ILE A 48 11.27 23.45 -4.60
N LEU A 49 10.01 23.04 -4.83
CA LEU A 49 8.86 23.82 -4.41
C LEU A 49 8.49 23.61 -2.94
N LEU A 50 8.64 22.40 -2.43
CA LEU A 50 8.12 22.02 -1.11
C LEU A 50 9.21 21.60 -0.10
N GLY A 51 10.47 21.52 -0.50
CA GLY A 51 11.59 21.08 0.35
C GLY A 51 11.56 19.59 0.70
N GLN A 52 10.64 18.81 0.12
CA GLN A 52 10.43 17.39 0.41
C GLN A 52 10.65 16.56 -0.87
N LYS A 53 11.13 15.33 -0.69
CA LYS A 53 11.28 14.40 -1.82
C LYS A 53 9.90 14.03 -2.36
N GLY A 54 9.71 14.10 -3.69
CA GLY A 54 8.50 13.63 -4.34
C GLY A 54 8.37 12.10 -4.31
N SER A 55 7.24 11.57 -4.71
CA SER A 55 6.95 10.12 -4.76
C SER A 55 6.61 9.65 -6.17
N PHE A 56 7.03 10.39 -7.20
CA PHE A 56 6.67 10.10 -8.59
C PHE A 56 7.54 8.97 -9.17
N ASP A 57 8.84 8.88 -8.83
CA ASP A 57 9.73 7.77 -9.22
C ASP A 57 9.63 6.60 -8.23
N THR A 58 8.39 6.15 -7.99
CA THR A 58 8.06 5.00 -7.13
C THR A 58 7.09 4.07 -7.86
N ARG A 59 6.65 2.99 -7.19
CA ARG A 59 5.81 1.97 -7.80
C ARG A 59 4.61 1.64 -6.94
N LEU A 60 3.58 1.17 -7.62
CA LEU A 60 2.39 0.59 -6.99
C LEU A 60 2.39 -0.93 -7.19
N THR A 61 1.78 -1.65 -6.27
CA THR A 61 1.28 -3.00 -6.49
C THR A 61 -0.19 -3.05 -6.10
N TYR A 62 -0.98 -3.83 -6.83
CA TYR A 62 -2.41 -3.99 -6.61
C TYR A 62 -2.89 -5.29 -7.23
N VAL A 63 -4.14 -5.64 -6.99
CA VAL A 63 -4.77 -6.81 -7.59
C VAL A 63 -5.78 -6.35 -8.63
N THR A 64 -5.67 -6.89 -9.84
CA THR A 64 -6.67 -6.76 -10.91
C THR A 64 -7.50 -8.03 -10.97
N VAL A 65 -8.81 -7.87 -11.04
CA VAL A 65 -9.76 -8.97 -11.26
C VAL A 65 -10.40 -8.76 -12.64
N SER A 66 -10.12 -9.65 -13.55
CA SER A 66 -10.61 -9.60 -14.92
C SER A 66 -11.36 -10.87 -15.28
N THR A 67 -12.37 -10.74 -16.14
CA THR A 67 -13.04 -11.88 -16.75
C THR A 67 -12.56 -11.96 -18.17
N GLU A 68 -11.74 -12.96 -18.49
CA GLU A 68 -11.23 -13.21 -19.83
C GLU A 68 -12.08 -14.28 -20.50
N ASP A 69 -12.28 -14.06 -21.80
CA ASP A 69 -12.85 -14.94 -22.79
C ASP A 69 -14.39 -15.12 -22.80
N LYS A 70 -14.84 -15.80 -23.87
CA LYS A 70 -16.24 -16.16 -24.08
C LYS A 70 -16.80 -17.18 -23.05
N LYS A 71 -15.95 -17.72 -22.18
CA LYS A 71 -16.32 -18.69 -21.14
C LYS A 71 -16.55 -18.05 -19.76
N GLY A 72 -16.32 -16.74 -19.63
CA GLY A 72 -16.50 -16.03 -18.37
C GLY A 72 -15.50 -16.41 -17.27
N GLN A 73 -14.30 -16.89 -17.64
CA GLN A 73 -13.29 -17.28 -16.67
C GLN A 73 -12.70 -16.08 -15.95
N THR A 74 -12.82 -16.02 -14.63
CA THR A 74 -12.22 -14.98 -13.79
C THR A 74 -10.74 -15.28 -13.51
N TYR A 75 -9.93 -14.24 -13.64
CA TYR A 75 -8.51 -14.23 -13.27
C TYR A 75 -8.23 -13.15 -12.25
N TYR A 76 -7.30 -13.47 -11.35
CA TYR A 76 -6.72 -12.57 -10.36
C TYR A 76 -5.27 -12.34 -10.73
N GLU A 77 -4.88 -11.09 -10.91
CA GLU A 77 -3.54 -10.72 -11.36
C GLU A 77 -2.91 -9.78 -10.32
N LEU A 78 -1.74 -10.17 -9.81
CA LEU A 78 -0.90 -9.29 -9.02
C LEU A 78 -0.11 -8.41 -9.98
N GLU A 79 -0.36 -7.12 -9.93
CA GLU A 79 0.22 -6.12 -10.82
C GLU A 79 1.26 -5.27 -10.12
N ILE A 80 2.20 -4.76 -10.92
CA ILE A 80 3.08 -3.64 -10.57
C ILE A 80 2.92 -2.59 -11.64
N SER A 81 2.86 -1.32 -11.24
CA SER A 81 2.86 -0.18 -12.17
C SER A 81 3.77 0.95 -11.69
N ASP A 82 3.96 1.95 -12.52
CA ASP A 82 4.46 3.25 -12.10
C ASP A 82 3.49 3.89 -11.08
N SER A 83 3.93 4.89 -10.33
CA SER A 83 3.12 5.56 -9.29
C SER A 83 1.84 6.23 -9.80
N ASP A 84 1.74 6.48 -11.11
CA ASP A 84 0.58 7.04 -11.80
C ASP A 84 -0.33 5.97 -12.45
N GLY A 85 -0.07 4.69 -12.18
CA GLY A 85 -0.83 3.55 -12.70
C GLY A 85 -0.43 3.08 -14.10
N HIS A 86 0.46 3.79 -14.80
CA HIS A 86 0.93 3.38 -16.12
C HIS A 86 1.93 2.22 -16.07
N ASN A 87 2.18 1.62 -17.25
CA ASN A 87 3.08 0.47 -17.42
C ASN A 87 2.77 -0.72 -16.51
N PRO A 88 1.50 -1.16 -16.37
CA PRO A 88 1.17 -2.30 -15.54
C PRO A 88 1.86 -3.58 -16.05
N GLN A 89 2.45 -4.31 -15.13
CA GLN A 89 3.12 -5.58 -15.38
C GLN A 89 2.55 -6.66 -14.46
N THR A 90 1.98 -7.70 -15.04
CA THR A 90 1.49 -8.86 -14.29
C THR A 90 2.65 -9.70 -13.78
N VAL A 91 2.81 -9.80 -12.47
CA VAL A 91 3.88 -10.60 -11.83
C VAL A 91 3.40 -11.95 -11.31
N VAL A 92 2.10 -12.09 -11.08
CA VAL A 92 1.42 -13.36 -10.78
C VAL A 92 0.04 -13.33 -11.43
N LYS A 93 -0.35 -14.42 -12.13
CA LYS A 93 -1.71 -14.63 -12.66
C LYS A 93 -2.26 -15.93 -12.09
N SER A 94 -3.50 -15.91 -11.62
CA SER A 94 -4.14 -17.05 -10.96
C SER A 94 -5.64 -17.09 -11.26
N ARG A 95 -6.20 -18.31 -11.30
CA ARG A 95 -7.67 -18.52 -11.29
C ARG A 95 -8.25 -18.48 -9.88
N TYR A 96 -7.40 -18.43 -8.87
CA TYR A 96 -7.78 -18.37 -7.47
C TYR A 96 -7.50 -16.97 -6.93
N PRO A 97 -8.28 -16.50 -5.95
CA PRO A 97 -8.11 -15.17 -5.38
C PRO A 97 -6.67 -14.88 -4.96
N ILE A 98 -6.22 -13.66 -5.29
CA ILE A 98 -5.02 -13.02 -4.78
C ILE A 98 -5.49 -11.82 -3.97
N LEU A 99 -4.96 -11.64 -2.75
CA LEU A 99 -5.35 -10.58 -1.83
C LEU A 99 -4.15 -9.98 -1.11
N SER A 100 -4.34 -8.78 -0.57
CA SER A 100 -3.47 -8.10 0.40
C SER A 100 -1.99 -8.05 -0.01
N PRO A 101 -1.66 -7.52 -1.20
CA PRO A 101 -0.29 -7.35 -1.59
C PRO A 101 0.40 -6.29 -0.72
N ALA A 102 1.64 -6.56 -0.32
CA ALA A 102 2.45 -5.64 0.49
C ALA A 102 3.90 -5.64 0.02
N TRP A 103 4.43 -4.46 -0.34
CA TRP A 103 5.83 -4.27 -0.68
C TRP A 103 6.74 -4.50 0.52
N SER A 104 7.86 -5.20 0.30
CA SER A 104 8.95 -5.19 1.28
C SER A 104 9.62 -3.82 1.33
N PRO A 105 10.24 -3.44 2.48
CA PRO A 105 10.88 -2.14 2.63
C PRO A 105 11.99 -1.86 1.59
N ASP A 106 12.67 -2.92 1.14
CA ASP A 106 13.73 -2.88 0.12
C ASP A 106 13.21 -2.92 -1.33
N GLN A 107 11.88 -3.01 -1.53
CA GLN A 107 11.18 -3.11 -2.82
C GLN A 107 11.56 -4.31 -3.69
N ASN A 108 12.27 -5.28 -3.15
CA ASN A 108 12.69 -6.46 -3.90
C ASN A 108 11.69 -7.61 -3.81
N LYS A 109 10.68 -7.48 -2.92
CA LYS A 109 9.70 -8.54 -2.64
C LYS A 109 8.31 -7.96 -2.46
N ILE A 110 7.30 -8.77 -2.79
CA ILE A 110 5.89 -8.51 -2.50
C ILE A 110 5.35 -9.72 -1.75
N ALA A 111 4.87 -9.51 -0.52
CA ALA A 111 4.08 -10.51 0.18
C ALA A 111 2.63 -10.41 -0.30
N TYR A 112 1.95 -11.54 -0.46
CA TYR A 112 0.54 -11.57 -0.85
C TYR A 112 -0.13 -12.86 -0.37
N VAL A 113 -1.43 -12.86 -0.32
CA VAL A 113 -2.26 -14.03 -0.01
C VAL A 113 -2.72 -14.68 -1.32
N SER A 114 -2.70 -16.01 -1.39
CA SER A 114 -3.28 -16.76 -2.49
C SER A 114 -4.04 -17.98 -2.02
N PHE A 115 -5.10 -18.31 -2.75
CA PHE A 115 -5.95 -19.48 -2.52
C PHE A 115 -5.64 -20.64 -3.48
N ILE A 116 -4.49 -20.62 -4.16
CA ILE A 116 -4.11 -21.60 -5.18
C ILE A 116 -4.12 -23.06 -4.68
N ASN A 117 -3.96 -23.27 -3.38
CA ASN A 117 -3.99 -24.59 -2.74
C ASN A 117 -5.33 -24.88 -2.02
N GLY A 118 -6.42 -24.22 -2.41
CA GLY A 118 -7.76 -24.39 -1.83
C GLY A 118 -7.96 -23.73 -0.47
N ARG A 119 -6.95 -23.02 0.06
CA ARG A 119 -7.00 -22.27 1.32
C ARG A 119 -6.12 -21.04 1.25
N SER A 120 -6.34 -20.09 2.15
CA SER A 120 -5.56 -18.86 2.27
C SER A 120 -4.15 -19.17 2.79
N GLU A 121 -3.14 -18.86 1.99
CA GLU A 121 -1.71 -19.00 2.32
C GLU A 121 -0.95 -17.75 1.90
N VAL A 122 0.13 -17.43 2.62
CA VAL A 122 0.98 -16.28 2.31
C VAL A 122 2.16 -16.69 1.42
N PHE A 123 2.37 -15.93 0.38
CA PHE A 123 3.45 -16.09 -0.58
C PHE A 123 4.31 -14.82 -0.63
N VAL A 124 5.56 -14.97 -1.04
CA VAL A 124 6.50 -13.88 -1.34
C VAL A 124 6.95 -14.00 -2.78
N LYS A 125 6.67 -12.99 -3.59
CA LYS A 125 7.13 -12.85 -4.98
C LYS A 125 8.36 -11.95 -5.04
N TYR A 126 9.33 -12.31 -5.86
CA TYR A 126 10.45 -11.47 -6.29
C TYR A 126 10.12 -10.91 -7.67
N PRO A 127 9.55 -9.71 -7.76
CA PRO A 127 8.91 -9.25 -8.99
C PRO A 127 9.90 -9.00 -10.14
N PHE A 128 11.15 -8.68 -9.84
CA PHE A 128 12.20 -8.39 -10.83
C PHE A 128 13.08 -9.60 -11.15
N MET A 129 12.75 -10.75 -10.59
CA MET A 129 13.45 -12.01 -10.82
C MET A 129 12.49 -13.04 -11.42
N ARG A 130 12.99 -13.84 -12.37
CA ARG A 130 12.20 -14.94 -12.95
C ARG A 130 12.13 -16.16 -12.01
N LEU A 131 11.78 -15.90 -10.75
CA LEU A 131 11.64 -16.92 -9.73
C LEU A 131 10.16 -17.20 -9.46
N LYS A 132 9.85 -18.45 -9.12
CA LYS A 132 8.54 -18.80 -8.55
C LYS A 132 8.35 -18.09 -7.21
N SER A 133 7.10 -17.80 -6.85
CA SER A 133 6.80 -17.25 -5.53
C SER A 133 7.20 -18.25 -4.44
N LEU A 134 7.89 -17.73 -3.41
CA LEU A 134 8.19 -18.49 -2.20
C LEU A 134 6.91 -18.57 -1.37
N LYS A 135 6.46 -19.80 -1.09
CA LYS A 135 5.37 -20.02 -0.15
C LYS A 135 5.91 -20.02 1.28
N LEU A 136 5.29 -19.28 2.19
CA LEU A 136 5.58 -19.41 3.61
C LEU A 136 5.09 -20.76 4.16
N PRO A 137 5.61 -21.23 5.32
CA PRO A 137 5.16 -22.45 5.91
C PRO A 137 3.63 -22.48 6.11
N LYS A 138 3.08 -23.68 6.14
CA LYS A 138 1.69 -23.88 6.54
C LYS A 138 1.55 -23.56 8.00
N PHE A 139 0.69 -22.59 8.30
CA PHE A 139 0.27 -22.30 9.67
C PHE A 139 -1.02 -23.08 9.97
N ASP A 140 -1.22 -23.44 11.25
CA ASP A 140 -2.48 -24.00 11.70
C ASP A 140 -3.54 -22.89 11.64
N GLY A 141 -4.44 -22.97 10.65
CA GLY A 141 -5.46 -21.96 10.40
C GLY A 141 -5.23 -21.16 9.11
N ILE A 142 -6.05 -20.12 8.94
CA ILE A 142 -6.08 -19.24 7.76
C ILE A 142 -5.12 -18.07 7.99
N ALA A 143 -4.13 -17.90 7.12
CA ALA A 143 -3.21 -16.74 7.16
C ALA A 143 -3.68 -15.67 6.18
N SER A 144 -3.74 -14.39 6.61
CA SER A 144 -4.20 -13.25 5.80
C SER A 144 -3.51 -11.94 6.19
N ALA A 145 -3.73 -10.89 5.39
CA ALA A 145 -3.26 -9.52 5.62
C ALA A 145 -1.77 -9.43 6.02
N PRO A 146 -0.83 -9.93 5.18
CA PRO A 146 0.58 -9.84 5.48
C PRO A 146 1.06 -8.38 5.43
N THR A 147 1.95 -8.01 6.36
CA THR A 147 2.65 -6.73 6.37
C THR A 147 4.11 -6.92 6.77
N TRP A 148 5.02 -6.21 6.13
CA TRP A 148 6.44 -6.31 6.41
C TRP A 148 6.84 -5.50 7.64
N HIS A 149 7.69 -6.08 8.49
CA HIS A 149 8.45 -5.29 9.45
C HIS A 149 9.43 -4.37 8.70
N PRO A 150 9.68 -3.13 9.16
CA PRO A 150 10.57 -2.17 8.48
C PRO A 150 12.02 -2.68 8.25
N SER A 151 12.49 -3.65 9.05
CA SER A 151 13.79 -4.31 8.79
C SER A 151 13.81 -5.21 7.55
N GLY A 152 12.64 -5.59 7.00
CA GLY A 152 12.54 -6.55 5.89
C GLY A 152 12.81 -8.02 6.27
N GLU A 153 13.06 -8.32 7.55
CA GLU A 153 13.40 -9.68 8.04
C GLU A 153 12.19 -10.50 8.49
N SER A 154 11.07 -9.82 8.78
CA SER A 154 9.87 -10.47 9.33
C SER A 154 8.60 -9.96 8.65
N ILE A 155 7.56 -10.80 8.67
CA ILE A 155 6.23 -10.50 8.17
C ILE A 155 5.24 -10.73 9.31
N ALA A 156 4.46 -9.71 9.66
CA ALA A 156 3.29 -9.88 10.50
C ALA A 156 2.10 -10.25 9.62
N MET A 157 1.21 -11.11 10.15
CA MET A 157 0.00 -11.55 9.47
C MET A 157 -1.08 -11.91 10.47
N THR A 158 -2.31 -11.88 10.06
CA THR A 158 -3.43 -12.44 10.83
C THR A 158 -3.45 -13.95 10.62
N ILE A 159 -3.46 -14.73 11.69
CA ILE A 159 -3.65 -16.18 11.63
C ILE A 159 -4.89 -16.56 12.46
N SER A 160 -5.82 -17.30 11.82
CA SER A 160 -6.97 -17.89 12.51
C SER A 160 -6.57 -19.24 13.08
N LYS A 161 -6.11 -19.25 14.35
CA LYS A 161 -5.69 -20.45 15.08
C LYS A 161 -6.55 -20.63 16.32
N ASP A 162 -6.86 -21.87 16.67
CA ASP A 162 -7.61 -22.22 17.88
C ASP A 162 -8.96 -21.48 18.01
N GLY A 163 -9.62 -21.22 16.86
CA GLY A 163 -10.91 -20.54 16.79
C GLY A 163 -10.88 -19.02 16.90
N ASN A 164 -9.72 -18.41 17.07
CA ASN A 164 -9.55 -16.94 17.13
C ASN A 164 -8.60 -16.41 16.04
N LYS A 165 -8.79 -15.14 15.67
CA LYS A 165 -7.90 -14.41 14.76
C LYS A 165 -7.00 -13.48 15.55
N ASP A 166 -5.71 -13.71 15.47
CA ASP A 166 -4.67 -12.92 16.13
C ASP A 166 -3.56 -12.51 15.18
N ILE A 167 -2.79 -11.52 15.58
CA ILE A 167 -1.61 -11.06 14.84
C ILE A 167 -0.41 -11.92 15.25
N TYR A 168 0.27 -12.48 14.26
CA TYR A 168 1.49 -13.25 14.42
C TYR A 168 2.63 -12.61 13.62
N LEU A 169 3.84 -12.71 14.13
CA LEU A 169 5.08 -12.28 13.49
C LEU A 169 5.89 -13.52 13.09
N TYR A 170 6.19 -13.65 11.80
CA TYR A 170 7.03 -14.70 11.27
C TYR A 170 8.38 -14.14 10.81
N ASN A 171 9.48 -14.61 11.42
CA ASN A 171 10.82 -14.25 10.99
C ASN A 171 11.30 -15.16 9.86
N LEU A 172 11.66 -14.56 8.72
CA LEU A 172 12.01 -15.29 7.50
C LEU A 172 13.32 -16.08 7.62
N LYS A 173 14.28 -15.61 8.43
CA LYS A 173 15.58 -16.23 8.62
C LYS A 173 15.53 -17.34 9.65
N SER A 174 15.08 -17.05 10.87
CA SER A 174 15.01 -18.02 11.97
C SER A 174 13.84 -18.99 11.86
N LYS A 175 12.85 -18.72 10.97
CA LYS A 175 11.59 -19.48 10.81
C LYS A 175 10.71 -19.48 12.07
N LYS A 176 11.00 -18.63 13.05
CA LYS A 176 10.23 -18.52 14.28
C LYS A 176 8.93 -17.79 14.03
N LEU A 177 7.83 -18.34 14.56
CA LEU A 177 6.51 -17.71 14.62
C LEU A 177 6.24 -17.24 16.06
N GLU A 178 5.88 -15.99 16.23
CA GLU A 178 5.54 -15.37 17.51
C GLU A 178 4.13 -14.80 17.45
N ARG A 179 3.30 -15.08 18.49
CA ARG A 179 1.96 -14.50 18.62
C ARG A 179 2.05 -13.13 19.27
N LEU A 180 1.68 -12.07 18.55
CA LEU A 180 1.75 -10.70 19.04
C LEU A 180 0.51 -10.26 19.82
N THR A 181 -0.68 -10.82 19.54
CA THR A 181 -1.92 -10.53 20.26
C THR A 181 -2.56 -11.81 20.78
N THR A 182 -3.22 -11.73 21.94
CA THR A 182 -3.72 -12.90 22.68
C THR A 182 -5.11 -12.68 23.28
N ASN A 183 -5.83 -11.63 22.84
CA ASN A 183 -7.20 -11.36 23.29
C ASN A 183 -8.19 -12.33 22.65
N ILE A 184 -9.34 -12.58 23.30
CA ILE A 184 -10.43 -13.34 22.73
C ILE A 184 -11.13 -12.64 21.56
N ALA A 185 -10.88 -11.34 21.38
CA ALA A 185 -11.38 -10.54 20.27
C ALA A 185 -10.64 -10.88 18.97
N ILE A 186 -11.26 -10.56 17.85
CA ILE A 186 -10.66 -10.65 16.53
C ILE A 186 -9.67 -9.49 16.36
N ASP A 187 -8.40 -9.82 16.16
CA ASP A 187 -7.32 -8.90 15.84
C ASP A 187 -6.82 -9.17 14.41
N THR A 188 -6.87 -8.16 13.52
CA THR A 188 -6.57 -8.32 12.09
C THR A 188 -5.95 -7.06 11.48
N GLU A 189 -5.48 -7.16 10.22
CA GLU A 189 -5.06 -6.03 9.39
C GLU A 189 -3.96 -5.17 10.06
N ALA A 190 -2.91 -5.83 10.50
CA ALA A 190 -1.82 -5.15 11.18
C ALA A 190 -0.94 -4.33 10.24
N ASN A 191 -0.39 -3.21 10.73
CA ASN A 191 0.61 -2.40 10.05
C ASN A 191 1.65 -1.86 11.03
N PHE A 192 2.94 -1.94 10.68
CA PHE A 192 4.03 -1.47 11.54
C PHE A 192 4.22 0.04 11.49
N SER A 193 4.59 0.63 12.63
CA SER A 193 5.16 1.99 12.64
C SER A 193 6.48 2.02 11.86
N PRO A 194 6.86 3.18 11.26
CA PRO A 194 8.09 3.30 10.45
C PRO A 194 9.37 2.91 11.19
N ASP A 195 9.40 3.10 12.51
CA ASP A 195 10.53 2.72 13.38
C ASP A 195 10.50 1.25 13.83
N GLY A 196 9.47 0.48 13.45
CA GLY A 196 9.28 -0.92 13.81
C GLY A 196 8.97 -1.20 15.28
N LYS A 197 8.81 -0.17 16.12
CA LYS A 197 8.60 -0.35 17.57
C LYS A 197 7.14 -0.53 17.97
N SER A 198 6.23 -0.27 17.07
CA SER A 198 4.79 -0.40 17.31
C SER A 198 4.09 -1.06 16.13
N ILE A 199 2.92 -1.62 16.40
CA ILE A 199 2.04 -2.19 15.38
C ILE A 199 0.61 -1.70 15.63
N ALA A 200 -0.02 -1.10 14.62
CA ALA A 200 -1.43 -0.76 14.61
C ALA A 200 -2.23 -1.94 14.03
N PHE A 201 -3.42 -2.20 14.53
CA PHE A 201 -4.28 -3.27 14.06
C PHE A 201 -5.75 -2.99 14.33
N THR A 202 -6.61 -3.64 13.57
CA THR A 202 -8.06 -3.63 13.73
C THR A 202 -8.46 -4.62 14.80
N SER A 203 -9.32 -4.23 15.75
CA SER A 203 -9.84 -5.12 16.82
C SER A 203 -11.26 -4.76 17.23
N ASN A 204 -12.04 -5.77 17.58
CA ASN A 204 -13.40 -5.60 18.13
C ASN A 204 -13.48 -5.80 19.66
N ARG A 205 -12.34 -5.71 20.38
CA ARG A 205 -12.23 -6.00 21.83
C ARG A 205 -13.08 -5.13 22.75
N THR A 206 -13.60 -4.02 22.26
CA THR A 206 -14.53 -3.15 23.01
C THR A 206 -15.96 -3.17 22.45
N GLY A 207 -16.33 -4.23 21.73
CA GLY A 207 -17.65 -4.44 21.14
C GLY A 207 -17.83 -3.81 19.75
N GLN A 208 -17.03 -2.80 19.41
CA GLN A 208 -17.00 -2.15 18.10
C GLN A 208 -15.64 -2.34 17.43
N VAL A 209 -15.62 -2.34 16.10
CA VAL A 209 -14.39 -2.46 15.32
C VAL A 209 -13.61 -1.14 15.39
N GLN A 210 -12.43 -1.17 16.01
CA GLN A 210 -11.63 0.01 16.26
C GLN A 210 -10.13 -0.27 16.04
N ILE A 211 -9.34 0.80 15.92
CA ILE A 211 -7.89 0.71 15.79
C ILE A 211 -7.22 0.70 17.16
N TYR A 212 -6.28 -0.21 17.33
CA TYR A 212 -5.42 -0.34 18.49
C TYR A 212 -3.95 -0.28 18.07
N ILE A 213 -3.10 0.24 18.95
CA ILE A 213 -1.65 0.27 18.76
C ILE A 213 -1.01 -0.51 19.91
N LYS A 214 -0.19 -1.51 19.56
CA LYS A 214 0.67 -2.23 20.49
C LYS A 214 2.10 -1.72 20.38
N ASN A 215 2.70 -1.32 21.49
CA ASN A 215 4.14 -1.12 21.57
C ASN A 215 4.81 -2.49 21.74
N LEU A 216 5.72 -2.85 20.86
CA LEU A 216 6.31 -4.18 20.79
C LEU A 216 7.34 -4.43 21.90
N ASN A 217 8.00 -3.36 22.38
CA ASN A 217 8.98 -3.48 23.46
C ASN A 217 8.31 -3.68 24.83
N SER A 218 7.29 -2.88 25.15
CA SER A 218 6.59 -2.93 26.44
C SER A 218 5.40 -3.87 26.48
N GLY A 219 4.95 -4.36 25.31
CA GLY A 219 3.71 -5.15 25.18
C GLY A 219 2.41 -4.37 25.38
N LYS A 220 2.49 -3.08 25.74
CA LYS A 220 1.31 -2.25 26.06
C LYS A 220 0.45 -1.98 24.83
N ILE A 221 -0.85 -2.22 24.96
CA ILE A 221 -1.86 -1.97 23.90
C ILE A 221 -2.72 -0.78 24.32
N LYS A 222 -2.96 0.14 23.38
CA LYS A 222 -3.86 1.30 23.56
C LYS A 222 -4.82 1.40 22.40
N ARG A 223 -6.07 1.78 22.66
CA ARG A 223 -7.03 2.16 21.62
C ARG A 223 -6.60 3.50 21.01
N ALA A 224 -6.60 3.58 19.68
CA ALA A 224 -6.24 4.78 18.94
C ALA A 224 -7.46 5.53 18.40
N SER A 225 -8.45 4.82 17.82
CA SER A 225 -9.65 5.44 17.25
C SER A 225 -10.83 5.40 18.22
N PHE A 226 -11.59 6.49 18.29
CA PHE A 226 -12.72 6.66 19.21
C PHE A 226 -14.00 7.10 18.51
N GLU A 227 -13.89 7.79 17.37
CA GLU A 227 -15.02 8.26 16.59
C GLU A 227 -15.64 7.13 15.75
N GLY A 228 -16.98 7.15 15.65
CA GLY A 228 -17.77 6.19 14.91
C GLY A 228 -17.74 4.78 15.50
N SER A 229 -18.48 3.87 14.87
CA SER A 229 -18.66 2.48 15.31
C SER A 229 -17.77 1.48 14.56
N TYR A 230 -17.05 1.94 13.52
CA TYR A 230 -16.21 1.07 12.69
C TYR A 230 -15.02 1.82 12.13
N ASN A 231 -13.84 1.36 12.48
CA ASN A 231 -12.54 1.80 11.97
C ASN A 231 -11.67 0.56 11.70
N SER A 232 -11.11 0.42 10.50
CA SER A 232 -10.33 -0.75 10.09
C SER A 232 -9.18 -0.40 9.15
N LYS A 233 -8.33 -1.38 8.86
CA LYS A 233 -7.19 -1.28 7.92
C LYS A 233 -6.28 -0.08 8.19
N PRO A 234 -5.68 0.03 9.39
CA PRO A 234 -4.78 1.13 9.72
C PRO A 234 -3.47 1.02 8.93
N VAL A 235 -2.99 2.16 8.41
CA VAL A 235 -1.66 2.28 7.80
C VAL A 235 -0.98 3.51 8.38
N PHE A 236 0.22 3.34 8.95
CA PHE A 236 0.99 4.45 9.48
C PHE A 236 1.46 5.39 8.36
N SER A 237 1.43 6.69 8.64
CA SER A 237 2.16 7.68 7.84
C SER A 237 3.68 7.44 7.94
N PRO A 238 4.47 7.83 6.92
CA PRO A 238 5.93 7.64 6.95
C PRO A 238 6.65 8.33 8.10
N ASP A 239 6.07 9.37 8.68
CA ASP A 239 6.60 10.06 9.89
C ASP A 239 6.09 9.44 11.22
N GLY A 240 5.19 8.46 11.14
CA GLY A 240 4.64 7.73 12.29
C GLY A 240 3.64 8.53 13.13
N LYS A 241 3.19 9.70 12.68
CA LYS A 241 2.31 10.56 13.49
C LYS A 241 0.82 10.35 13.24
N GLN A 242 0.47 9.80 12.07
CA GLN A 242 -0.90 9.62 11.63
C GLN A 242 -1.16 8.18 11.19
N LEU A 243 -2.43 7.81 11.13
CA LEU A 243 -2.92 6.58 10.52
C LEU A 243 -3.94 6.92 9.45
N ALA A 244 -3.73 6.43 8.22
CA ALA A 244 -4.80 6.30 7.25
C ALA A 244 -5.60 5.04 7.59
N LEU A 245 -6.92 5.10 7.48
CA LEU A 245 -7.80 4.00 7.83
C LEU A 245 -9.11 4.04 7.04
N VAL A 246 -9.87 2.97 7.10
CA VAL A 246 -11.26 2.91 6.62
C VAL A 246 -12.18 3.24 7.78
N HIS A 247 -12.97 4.31 7.62
CA HIS A 247 -13.96 4.79 8.59
C HIS A 247 -15.38 4.66 8.02
N ARG A 248 -16.34 4.19 8.83
CA ARG A 248 -17.73 4.07 8.41
C ARG A 248 -18.54 5.31 8.79
N VAL A 249 -19.13 5.95 7.79
CA VAL A 249 -20.07 7.07 7.93
C VAL A 249 -21.45 6.61 7.46
N GLY A 250 -22.36 6.34 8.39
CA GLY A 250 -23.66 5.75 8.06
C GLY A 250 -23.51 4.35 7.45
N LYS A 251 -23.85 4.23 6.16
CA LYS A 251 -23.71 2.97 5.38
C LYS A 251 -22.44 2.95 4.52
N ASP A 252 -21.76 4.08 4.41
CA ASP A 252 -20.61 4.25 3.53
C ASP A 252 -19.30 3.98 4.25
N TYR A 253 -18.32 3.44 3.53
CA TYR A 253 -16.95 3.28 3.97
C TYR A 253 -16.07 4.30 3.29
N ARG A 254 -15.30 5.06 4.04
CA ARG A 254 -14.51 6.20 3.56
C ARG A 254 -13.09 6.12 4.09
N VAL A 255 -12.16 6.67 3.34
CA VAL A 255 -10.80 6.88 3.82
C VAL A 255 -10.80 8.06 4.80
N ALA A 256 -10.18 7.84 5.95
CA ALA A 256 -9.99 8.86 6.98
C ALA A 256 -8.53 8.89 7.46
N LEU A 257 -8.16 10.01 8.01
CA LEU A 257 -6.86 10.27 8.63
C LEU A 257 -7.05 10.47 10.13
N LEU A 258 -6.32 9.72 10.93
CA LEU A 258 -6.32 9.81 12.40
C LEU A 258 -4.98 10.34 12.88
N ASP A 259 -4.96 11.48 13.58
CA ASP A 259 -3.78 11.93 14.30
C ASP A 259 -3.62 11.09 15.59
N ILE A 260 -2.47 10.48 15.78
CA ILE A 260 -2.24 9.54 16.89
C ILE A 260 -2.16 10.27 18.24
N LYS A 261 -1.65 11.50 18.24
CA LYS A 261 -1.44 12.28 19.47
C LYS A 261 -2.72 12.96 19.95
N SER A 262 -3.40 13.71 19.07
CA SER A 262 -4.64 14.41 19.39
C SER A 262 -5.85 13.47 19.39
N ARG A 263 -5.80 12.37 18.59
CA ARG A 263 -6.89 11.43 18.31
C ARG A 263 -8.00 11.98 17.42
N ASP A 264 -7.74 13.12 16.77
CA ASP A 264 -8.68 13.72 15.83
C ASP A 264 -8.76 12.86 14.56
N LEU A 265 -9.97 12.62 14.10
CA LEU A 265 -10.26 11.87 12.89
C LEU A 265 -10.83 12.78 11.82
N THR A 266 -10.19 12.84 10.66
CA THR A 266 -10.62 13.61 9.51
C THR A 266 -11.01 12.70 8.37
N VAL A 267 -12.28 12.76 7.93
CA VAL A 267 -12.75 12.00 6.75
C VAL A 267 -12.27 12.69 5.48
N LEU A 268 -11.52 11.98 4.65
CA LEU A 268 -10.88 12.53 3.45
C LEU A 268 -11.72 12.33 2.18
N THR A 269 -12.51 11.26 2.09
CA THR A 269 -13.23 10.89 0.87
C THR A 269 -14.74 10.91 1.06
N ARG A 270 -15.49 10.87 -0.06
CA ARG A 270 -16.95 11.07 -0.04
C ARG A 270 -17.75 9.98 -0.77
N ASN A 271 -17.09 9.00 -1.39
CA ASN A 271 -17.77 7.93 -2.09
C ASN A 271 -18.38 6.92 -1.11
N LYS A 272 -19.20 6.01 -1.63
CA LYS A 272 -19.89 5.00 -0.80
C LYS A 272 -18.97 3.88 -0.32
N LEU A 273 -17.92 3.57 -1.09
CA LEU A 273 -17.01 2.48 -0.81
C LEU A 273 -15.60 2.88 -1.23
N ASP A 274 -14.84 3.41 -0.29
CA ASP A 274 -13.42 3.73 -0.41
C ASP A 274 -12.66 2.84 0.58
N GLU A 275 -11.72 2.04 0.09
CA GLU A 275 -11.07 0.99 0.86
C GLU A 275 -9.56 0.95 0.63
N SER A 276 -8.89 0.24 1.54
CA SER A 276 -7.47 -0.11 1.43
C SER A 276 -6.56 1.10 1.21
N PRO A 277 -6.62 2.13 2.09
CA PRO A 277 -5.74 3.28 1.97
C PRO A 277 -4.28 2.88 2.18
N TYR A 278 -3.37 3.56 1.45
CA TYR A 278 -1.93 3.40 1.64
C TYR A 278 -1.20 4.72 1.36
N PHE A 279 -0.26 5.11 2.23
CA PHE A 279 0.51 6.34 2.03
C PHE A 279 1.54 6.23 0.92
N SER A 280 1.75 7.34 0.20
CA SER A 280 2.98 7.54 -0.56
C SER A 280 4.19 7.63 0.38
N PRO A 281 5.41 7.28 -0.06
CA PRO A 281 6.59 7.25 0.81
C PRO A 281 7.01 8.63 1.38
N ASN A 282 6.54 9.74 0.80
CA ASN A 282 6.72 11.08 1.36
C ASN A 282 5.58 11.51 2.30
N GLY A 283 4.53 10.71 2.43
CA GLY A 283 3.37 11.06 3.26
C GLY A 283 2.43 12.11 2.67
N GLY A 284 2.72 12.64 1.47
CA GLY A 284 1.94 13.72 0.87
C GLY A 284 0.66 13.25 0.13
N MET A 285 0.53 11.95 -0.10
CA MET A 285 -0.59 11.37 -0.83
C MET A 285 -1.04 10.06 -0.19
N ILE A 286 -2.33 9.71 -0.40
CA ILE A 286 -2.88 8.40 -0.06
C ILE A 286 -3.52 7.80 -1.31
N ILE A 287 -3.10 6.57 -1.68
CA ILE A 287 -3.78 5.75 -2.67
C ILE A 287 -4.85 4.91 -1.99
N PHE A 288 -5.97 4.67 -2.66
CA PHE A 288 -7.06 3.83 -2.19
C PHE A 288 -7.83 3.23 -3.37
N SER A 289 -8.59 2.17 -3.13
CA SER A 289 -9.57 1.68 -4.09
C SER A 289 -10.93 2.31 -3.83
N THR A 290 -11.65 2.69 -4.89
CA THR A 290 -12.98 3.28 -4.83
C THR A 290 -13.87 2.67 -5.90
N LYS A 291 -15.19 2.78 -5.73
CA LYS A 291 -16.14 2.38 -6.77
C LYS A 291 -16.60 3.58 -7.60
N ARG A 292 -16.42 3.47 -8.93
CA ARG A 292 -16.98 4.38 -9.93
C ARG A 292 -17.74 3.55 -10.98
N ASP A 293 -18.99 3.89 -11.26
CA ASP A 293 -19.84 3.21 -12.24
C ASP A 293 -19.86 1.67 -12.07
N ASN A 294 -19.97 1.23 -10.82
CA ASN A 294 -19.93 -0.17 -10.38
C ASN A 294 -18.59 -0.91 -10.63
N LYS A 295 -17.54 -0.24 -11.10
CA LYS A 295 -16.18 -0.80 -11.21
C LYS A 295 -15.31 -0.29 -10.07
N SER A 296 -14.46 -1.16 -9.55
CA SER A 296 -13.41 -0.74 -8.61
C SER A 296 -12.24 -0.13 -9.38
N VAL A 297 -11.85 1.09 -9.00
CA VAL A 297 -10.74 1.86 -9.59
C VAL A 297 -9.77 2.31 -8.51
N LEU A 298 -8.53 2.60 -8.87
CA LEU A 298 -7.55 3.20 -7.98
C LEU A 298 -7.63 4.72 -8.07
N SER A 299 -7.63 5.38 -6.93
CA SER A 299 -7.57 6.83 -6.81
C SER A 299 -6.48 7.25 -5.83
N VAL A 300 -5.94 8.43 -6.04
CA VAL A 300 -4.97 9.07 -5.15
C VAL A 300 -5.54 10.39 -4.67
N ILE A 301 -5.50 10.63 -3.37
CA ILE A 301 -5.80 11.94 -2.76
C ILE A 301 -4.50 12.61 -2.34
N SER A 302 -4.33 13.89 -2.71
CA SER A 302 -3.27 14.75 -2.21
C SER A 302 -3.66 15.34 -0.86
N LEU A 303 -2.82 15.18 0.15
CA LEU A 303 -3.05 15.74 1.49
C LEU A 303 -2.74 17.25 1.59
N HIS A 304 -2.15 17.86 0.54
CA HIS A 304 -1.88 19.29 0.50
C HIS A 304 -3.11 20.12 0.07
N ASN A 305 -3.93 19.58 -0.83
CA ASN A 305 -5.05 20.32 -1.43
C ASN A 305 -6.35 19.53 -1.52
N ASN A 306 -6.37 18.29 -0.99
CA ASN A 306 -7.50 17.37 -1.00
C ASN A 306 -8.03 17.02 -2.41
N GLN A 307 -7.23 17.23 -3.45
CA GLN A 307 -7.59 16.81 -4.80
C GLN A 307 -7.48 15.29 -4.95
N ILE A 308 -8.50 14.69 -5.57
CA ILE A 308 -8.55 13.26 -5.88
C ILE A 308 -8.38 13.10 -7.38
N VAL A 309 -7.46 12.21 -7.77
CA VAL A 309 -7.18 11.84 -9.15
C VAL A 309 -7.33 10.33 -9.30
N GLU A 310 -8.05 9.90 -10.33
CA GLU A 310 -8.11 8.49 -10.72
C GLU A 310 -6.83 8.12 -11.49
N LEU A 311 -6.26 6.95 -11.17
CA LEU A 311 -5.06 6.48 -11.83
C LEU A 311 -5.39 5.69 -13.11
N ALA A 312 -4.47 5.71 -14.07
CA ALA A 312 -4.51 4.80 -15.20
C ALA A 312 -4.43 3.34 -14.72
N GLN A 313 -5.23 2.47 -15.34
CA GLN A 313 -5.28 1.05 -15.00
C GLN A 313 -5.67 0.19 -16.19
N LYS A 314 -5.40 -1.11 -16.12
CA LYS A 314 -5.90 -2.11 -17.07
C LYS A 314 -7.43 -2.26 -16.95
N ASP A 315 -8.05 -2.84 -17.98
CA ASP A 315 -9.43 -3.30 -17.88
C ASP A 315 -9.60 -4.33 -16.76
N GLY A 316 -10.71 -4.23 -16.04
CA GLY A 316 -11.05 -5.07 -14.90
C GLY A 316 -11.33 -4.26 -13.64
N GLU A 317 -11.60 -4.95 -12.53
CA GLU A 317 -11.70 -4.34 -11.22
C GLU A 317 -10.35 -4.34 -10.54
N VAL A 318 -9.93 -3.20 -9.98
CA VAL A 318 -8.67 -3.08 -9.25
C VAL A 318 -8.92 -2.81 -7.78
N ARG A 319 -8.11 -3.44 -6.92
CA ARG A 319 -8.30 -3.37 -5.48
C ARG A 319 -6.99 -3.56 -4.71
N GLU A 320 -7.03 -3.21 -3.42
CA GLU A 320 -5.97 -3.45 -2.43
C GLU A 320 -4.60 -2.93 -2.86
N PRO A 321 -4.48 -1.62 -3.15
CA PRO A 321 -3.20 -1.04 -3.52
C PRO A 321 -2.22 -1.02 -2.35
N SER A 322 -0.92 -1.14 -2.67
CA SER A 322 0.18 -0.87 -1.77
C SER A 322 1.24 -0.05 -2.50
N TRP A 323 1.75 0.99 -1.87
CA TRP A 323 2.74 1.88 -2.43
C TRP A 323 4.15 1.44 -2.01
N SER A 324 5.10 1.43 -2.95
CA SER A 324 6.49 1.11 -2.63
C SER A 324 7.17 2.25 -1.87
N ASN A 325 8.22 1.94 -1.14
CA ASN A 325 9.15 2.94 -0.64
C ASN A 325 9.97 3.58 -1.78
N TYR A 326 10.91 4.44 -1.45
CA TYR A 326 11.91 4.95 -2.40
C TYR A 326 12.90 3.86 -2.80
N SER A 327 13.26 3.81 -4.09
CA SER A 327 14.36 2.94 -4.54
C SER A 327 15.64 3.24 -3.75
N GLN A 328 16.19 2.24 -3.11
CA GLN A 328 17.55 2.32 -2.60
C GLN A 328 18.49 2.32 -3.82
N LYS A 329 19.20 3.43 -4.03
CA LYS A 329 20.22 3.57 -5.09
C LYS A 329 21.48 2.84 -4.69
#